data_9dc4e930e0c16cce60b176882eb4927e
#
_entry.id   9dc4e930e0c16cce60b176882eb4927e
#
_cell.length_a   1.000
_cell.length_b   1.000
_cell.length_c   1.000
_cell.angle_alpha   90.00
_cell.angle_beta   90.00
_cell.angle_gamma   90.00
#
_symmetry.space_group_name_H-M   'P 1'
#
loop_
_entity.id
_entity.type
_entity.pdbx_description
1 polymer ?
#
loop_
_entity_poly.entity_id
_entity_poly.type
_entity_poly.pdbx_seq_one_letter_code
_entity_poly.pdbx_strand_id
1 'polypeptide(L)'
;MKIKQYVMAILASGIIISQTGCLVLGAVGAGAGTVMYVRGDLDTTSSKPVAEVYSIVEQTCRDLKFGIYKREQKAFSGLIVANSDFGKVAFTMKGKSPTETELSIRVGTFGDKGAAELILAKLKPNL
;
A
#
# COMPACT_ATOMS: atom_id res chain seq x y z
N MET A 1 -0.59 8.51 52.96
CA MET A 1 -1.31 9.39 52.06
C MET A 1 -0.57 9.75 50.79
N LYS A 2 0.70 10.09 50.89
CA LYS A 2 1.52 10.43 49.68
C LYS A 2 1.72 9.26 48.74
N ILE A 3 1.80 8.03 49.23
CA ILE A 3 2.02 6.80 48.43
C ILE A 3 0.81 6.53 47.55
N LYS A 4 -0.42 6.78 47.98
CA LYS A 4 -1.63 6.60 47.19
C LYS A 4 -1.66 7.54 45.96
N GLN A 5 -1.17 8.76 46.12
CA GLN A 5 -1.11 9.73 45.02
C GLN A 5 -0.07 9.32 43.97
N TYR A 6 1.05 8.79 44.39
CA TYR A 6 2.09 8.29 43.47
C TYR A 6 1.63 7.05 42.70
N VAL A 7 0.93 6.14 43.36
CA VAL A 7 0.38 4.94 42.72
C VAL A 7 -0.66 5.31 41.68
N MET A 8 -1.51 6.29 41.95
CA MET A 8 -2.50 6.80 40.99
C MET A 8 -1.82 7.45 39.76
N ALA A 9 -0.75 8.21 39.98
CA ALA A 9 0.02 8.83 38.90
C ALA A 9 0.69 7.80 37.98
N ILE A 10 1.22 6.73 38.55
CA ILE A 10 1.87 5.64 37.79
C ILE A 10 0.85 4.88 36.96
N LEU A 11 -0.34 4.60 37.49
CA LEU A 11 -1.41 3.94 36.77
C LEU A 11 -1.92 4.78 35.59
N ALA A 12 -2.05 6.09 35.80
CA ALA A 12 -2.44 7.01 34.71
C ALA A 12 -1.41 7.06 33.59
N SER A 13 -0.11 7.03 33.94
CA SER A 13 0.97 7.01 32.96
C SER A 13 0.97 5.72 32.11
N GLY A 14 0.66 4.59 32.73
CA GLY A 14 0.60 3.31 32.02
C GLY A 14 -0.49 3.27 30.95
N ILE A 15 -1.64 3.86 31.24
CA ILE A 15 -2.76 3.92 30.27
C ILE A 15 -2.41 4.79 29.07
N ILE A 16 -1.73 5.91 29.27
CA ILE A 16 -1.30 6.81 28.19
C ILE A 16 -0.32 6.12 27.25
N ILE A 17 0.63 5.35 27.80
CA ILE A 17 1.61 4.61 27.00
C ILE A 17 0.92 3.56 26.10
N SER A 18 -0.10 2.88 26.63
CA SER A 18 -0.84 1.89 25.85
C SER A 18 -1.59 2.52 24.66
N GLN A 19 -2.20 3.68 24.87
CA GLN A 19 -2.88 4.41 23.79
C GLN A 19 -1.90 4.93 22.74
N THR A 20 -0.75 5.40 23.15
CA THR A 20 0.30 5.86 22.24
C THR A 20 0.81 4.71 21.36
N GLY A 21 0.95 3.51 21.90
CA GLY A 21 1.32 2.31 21.15
C GLY A 21 0.31 1.97 20.06
N CYS A 22 -0.98 2.04 20.34
CA CYS A 22 -2.02 1.82 19.35
C CYS A 22 -2.01 2.88 18.24
N LEU A 23 -1.79 4.14 18.57
CA LEU A 23 -1.68 5.23 17.60
C LEU A 23 -0.46 5.07 16.70
N VAL A 24 0.67 4.64 17.24
CA VAL A 24 1.89 4.39 16.45
C VAL A 24 1.67 3.26 15.44
N LEU A 25 1.00 2.18 15.83
CA LEU A 25 0.66 1.10 14.91
C LEU A 25 -0.28 1.56 13.80
N GLY A 26 -1.27 2.37 14.13
CA GLY A 26 -2.16 2.98 13.15
C GLY A 26 -1.43 3.92 12.19
N ALA A 27 -0.52 4.73 12.70
CA ALA A 27 0.28 5.66 11.90
C ALA A 27 1.24 4.95 10.93
N VAL A 28 1.83 3.83 11.33
CA VAL A 28 2.71 3.04 10.46
C VAL A 28 1.95 2.48 9.26
N GLY A 29 0.69 2.09 9.43
CA GLY A 29 -0.16 1.62 8.35
C GLY A 29 -0.78 2.72 7.48
N ALA A 30 -0.82 3.97 7.97
CA ALA A 30 -1.56 5.06 7.33
C ALA A 30 -0.95 5.53 6.00
N GLY A 31 0.38 5.46 5.82
CA GLY A 31 1.05 5.96 4.61
C GLY A 31 0.78 5.11 3.37
N ALA A 32 0.63 3.80 3.53
CA ALA A 32 0.42 2.86 2.44
C ALA A 32 -1.01 2.27 2.42
N GLY A 33 -1.90 2.72 3.31
CA GLY A 33 -3.25 2.20 3.44
C GLY A 33 -3.31 0.72 3.85
N THR A 34 -4.49 0.16 3.76
CA THR A 34 -4.74 -1.25 4.08
C THR A 34 -4.39 -2.12 2.88
N VAL A 35 -3.67 -3.20 3.12
CA VAL A 35 -3.33 -4.18 2.08
C VAL A 35 -4.25 -5.39 2.24
N MET A 36 -4.95 -5.75 1.18
CA MET A 36 -5.86 -6.89 1.14
C MET A 36 -5.56 -7.77 -0.07
N TYR A 37 -5.62 -9.09 0.10
CA TYR A 37 -5.52 -10.03 -1.00
C TYR A 37 -6.85 -10.72 -1.21
N VAL A 38 -7.51 -10.44 -2.33
CA VAL A 38 -8.84 -10.97 -2.65
C VAL A 38 -8.89 -11.45 -4.09
N ARG A 39 -9.26 -12.70 -4.29
CA ARG A 39 -9.48 -13.32 -5.61
C ARG A 39 -8.30 -13.18 -6.58
N GLY A 40 -7.08 -13.24 -6.06
CA GLY A 40 -5.86 -13.12 -6.86
C GLY A 40 -5.34 -11.69 -7.03
N ASP A 41 -6.06 -10.70 -6.55
CA ASP A 41 -5.65 -9.31 -6.58
C ASP A 41 -5.13 -8.86 -5.21
N LEU A 42 -3.96 -8.26 -5.19
CA LEU A 42 -3.42 -7.61 -4.00
C LEU A 42 -3.77 -6.13 -4.07
N ASP A 43 -4.69 -5.71 -3.22
CA ASP A 43 -5.20 -4.35 -3.20
C ASP A 43 -4.53 -3.52 -2.11
N THR A 44 -4.17 -2.30 -2.44
CA THR A 44 -3.65 -1.32 -1.49
C THR A 44 -4.15 0.06 -1.87
N THR A 45 -4.03 0.99 -0.94
CA THR A 45 -4.43 2.39 -1.14
C THR A 45 -3.22 3.30 -1.03
N SER A 46 -3.15 4.29 -1.89
CA SER A 46 -2.14 5.36 -1.86
C SER A 46 -2.81 6.70 -1.61
N SER A 47 -2.16 7.56 -0.83
CA SER A 47 -2.58 8.94 -0.59
C SER A 47 -2.14 9.89 -1.70
N LYS A 48 -1.99 9.39 -2.91
CA LYS A 48 -1.55 10.15 -4.09
C LYS A 48 -2.55 10.05 -5.22
N PRO A 49 -2.62 11.05 -6.11
CA PRO A 49 -3.49 10.99 -7.29
C PRO A 49 -3.11 9.86 -8.25
N VAL A 50 -4.05 9.43 -9.07
CA VAL A 50 -3.83 8.37 -10.07
C VAL A 50 -2.60 8.65 -10.95
N ALA A 51 -2.42 9.88 -11.40
CA ALA A 51 -1.28 10.24 -12.26
C ALA A 51 0.06 9.99 -11.59
N GLU A 52 0.18 10.29 -10.30
CA GLU A 52 1.41 10.03 -9.53
C GLU A 52 1.62 8.53 -9.29
N VAL A 53 0.58 7.81 -8.91
CA VAL A 53 0.64 6.36 -8.72
C VAL A 53 1.01 5.65 -10.02
N TYR A 54 0.44 6.11 -11.14
CA TYR A 54 0.78 5.60 -12.46
C TYR A 54 2.28 5.76 -12.77
N SER A 55 2.83 6.94 -12.53
CA SER A 55 4.26 7.20 -12.72
C SER A 55 5.13 6.34 -11.82
N ILE A 56 4.73 6.13 -10.58
CA ILE A 56 5.44 5.28 -9.61
C ILE A 56 5.46 3.83 -10.08
N VAL A 57 4.32 3.31 -10.54
CA VAL A 57 4.22 1.95 -11.08
C VAL A 57 5.10 1.80 -12.32
N GLU A 58 5.03 2.75 -13.24
CA GLU A 58 5.84 2.73 -14.45
C GLU A 58 7.33 2.74 -14.14
N GLN A 59 7.77 3.60 -13.24
CA GLN A 59 9.18 3.68 -12.83
C GLN A 59 9.62 2.39 -12.13
N THR A 60 8.79 1.83 -11.26
CA THR A 60 9.10 0.57 -10.56
C THR A 60 9.23 -0.59 -11.55
N CYS A 61 8.39 -0.65 -12.58
CA CYS A 61 8.53 -1.65 -13.64
C CYS A 61 9.86 -1.52 -14.37
N ARG A 62 10.32 -0.30 -14.64
CA ARG A 62 11.64 -0.06 -15.24
C ARG A 62 12.76 -0.50 -14.32
N ASP A 63 12.68 -0.18 -13.04
CA ASP A 63 13.69 -0.56 -12.05
C ASP A 63 13.79 -2.07 -11.88
N LEU A 64 12.67 -2.78 -11.96
CA LEU A 64 12.60 -4.23 -11.89
C LEU A 64 12.86 -4.90 -13.25
N LYS A 65 13.06 -4.12 -14.32
CA LYS A 65 13.26 -4.60 -15.68
C LYS A 65 12.10 -5.41 -16.24
N PHE A 66 10.88 -5.06 -15.83
CA PHE A 66 9.67 -5.65 -16.38
C PHE A 66 9.38 -5.04 -17.76
N GLY A 67 9.02 -5.87 -18.72
CA GLY A 67 8.64 -5.42 -20.06
C GLY A 67 7.18 -4.95 -20.09
N ILE A 68 6.94 -3.64 -20.02
CA ILE A 68 5.60 -3.07 -20.14
C ILE A 68 5.12 -3.22 -21.59
N TYR A 69 3.97 -3.84 -21.82
CA TYR A 69 3.40 -4.00 -23.15
C TYR A 69 1.99 -3.42 -23.30
N LYS A 70 1.35 -2.99 -22.21
CA LYS A 70 0.06 -2.32 -22.26
C LYS A 70 0.03 -1.16 -21.26
N ARG A 71 -0.42 -0.01 -21.71
CA ARG A 71 -0.60 1.19 -20.91
C ARG A 71 -1.95 1.82 -21.24
N GLU A 72 -2.73 2.11 -20.21
CA GLU A 72 -3.93 2.95 -20.33
C GLU A 72 -3.91 3.95 -19.18
N GLN A 73 -4.08 5.22 -19.49
CA GLN A 73 -4.16 6.26 -18.49
C GLN A 73 -5.36 7.15 -18.77
N LYS A 74 -6.24 7.27 -17.78
CA LYS A 74 -7.40 8.15 -17.79
C LYS A 74 -7.29 9.11 -16.60
N ALA A 75 -8.20 10.09 -16.52
CA ALA A 75 -8.18 11.09 -15.45
C ALA A 75 -8.26 10.46 -14.05
N PHE A 76 -9.07 9.42 -13.87
CA PHE A 76 -9.31 8.79 -12.58
C PHE A 76 -9.06 7.28 -12.58
N SER A 77 -8.36 6.78 -13.58
CA SER A 77 -8.00 5.37 -13.65
C SER A 77 -6.73 5.15 -14.46
N GLY A 78 -6.08 4.02 -14.25
CA GLY A 78 -4.91 3.64 -15.01
C GLY A 78 -4.75 2.13 -15.04
N LEU A 79 -4.08 1.65 -16.07
CA LEU A 79 -3.74 0.24 -16.23
C LEU A 79 -2.34 0.15 -16.81
N ILE A 80 -1.50 -0.65 -16.19
CA ILE A 80 -0.19 -1.03 -16.71
C ILE A 80 -0.11 -2.55 -16.68
N VAL A 81 0.21 -3.17 -17.80
CA VAL A 81 0.45 -4.60 -17.89
C VAL A 81 1.88 -4.83 -18.36
N ALA A 82 2.59 -5.67 -17.64
CA ALA A 82 3.99 -5.95 -17.89
C ALA A 82 4.29 -7.45 -17.80
N ASN A 83 5.35 -7.88 -18.48
CA ASN A 83 5.90 -9.21 -18.31
C ASN A 83 7.01 -9.16 -17.26
N SER A 84 6.97 -10.11 -16.32
CA SER A 84 7.97 -10.25 -15.28
C SER A 84 8.49 -11.69 -15.22
N ASP A 85 9.46 -11.93 -14.35
CA ASP A 85 9.95 -13.29 -14.07
C ASP A 85 8.86 -14.19 -13.45
N PHE A 86 7.84 -13.58 -12.85
CA PHE A 86 6.70 -14.28 -12.28
C PHE A 86 5.56 -14.51 -13.28
N GLY A 87 5.71 -14.04 -14.51
CA GLY A 87 4.69 -14.04 -15.55
C GLY A 87 4.07 -12.65 -15.76
N LYS A 88 2.85 -12.62 -16.27
CA LYS A 88 2.11 -11.38 -16.53
C LYS A 88 1.73 -10.69 -15.22
N VAL A 89 2.01 -9.39 -15.12
CA VAL A 89 1.62 -8.56 -13.98
C VAL A 89 0.71 -7.45 -14.48
N ALA A 90 -0.45 -7.30 -13.87
CA ALA A 90 -1.40 -6.23 -14.16
C ALA A 90 -1.50 -5.30 -12.94
N PHE A 91 -1.29 -4.01 -13.17
CA PHE A 91 -1.47 -2.95 -12.17
C PHE A 91 -2.69 -2.14 -12.57
N THR A 92 -3.73 -2.22 -11.77
CA THR A 92 -4.97 -1.45 -11.99
C THR A 92 -5.06 -0.35 -10.96
N MET A 93 -5.24 0.89 -11.40
CA MET A 93 -5.36 2.06 -10.55
C MET A 93 -6.74 2.66 -10.69
N LYS A 94 -7.40 2.92 -9.56
CA LYS A 94 -8.70 3.58 -9.52
C LYS A 94 -8.66 4.75 -8.54
N GLY A 95 -8.99 5.94 -9.00
CA GLY A 95 -9.11 7.10 -8.12
C GLY A 95 -10.34 6.96 -7.23
N LYS A 96 -10.13 6.95 -5.92
CA LYS A 96 -11.22 7.04 -4.94
C LYS A 96 -11.61 8.48 -4.69
N SER A 97 -10.65 9.39 -4.79
CA SER A 97 -10.80 10.83 -4.67
C SER A 97 -9.67 11.50 -5.47
N PRO A 98 -9.67 12.83 -5.64
CA PRO A 98 -8.57 13.52 -6.31
C PRO A 98 -7.18 13.30 -5.68
N THR A 99 -7.13 12.85 -4.43
CA THR A 99 -5.88 12.67 -3.67
C THR A 99 -5.66 11.26 -3.17
N GLU A 100 -6.54 10.31 -3.55
CA GLU A 100 -6.45 8.93 -3.08
C GLU A 100 -6.69 7.96 -4.23
N THR A 101 -5.85 6.95 -4.32
CA THR A 101 -5.89 5.94 -5.38
C THR A 101 -5.86 4.55 -4.80
N GLU A 102 -6.74 3.68 -5.29
CA GLU A 102 -6.67 2.25 -5.04
C GLU A 102 -5.82 1.59 -6.12
N LEU A 103 -4.81 0.82 -5.70
CA LEU A 103 -3.94 0.08 -6.57
C LEU A 103 -4.16 -1.42 -6.37
N SER A 104 -4.45 -2.13 -7.45
CA SER A 104 -4.58 -3.59 -7.47
C SER A 104 -3.44 -4.20 -8.27
N ILE A 105 -2.77 -5.20 -7.71
CA ILE A 105 -1.67 -5.93 -8.36
C ILE A 105 -2.11 -7.38 -8.53
N ARG A 106 -2.11 -7.84 -9.78
CA ARG A 106 -2.40 -9.24 -10.10
C ARG A 106 -1.24 -9.86 -10.86
N VAL A 107 -0.71 -10.95 -10.34
CA VAL A 107 0.38 -11.69 -10.97
C VAL A 107 -0.14 -13.01 -11.51
N GLY A 108 0.01 -13.23 -12.82
CA GLY A 108 -0.50 -14.42 -13.50
C GLY A 108 -2.02 -14.42 -13.66
N THR A 109 -2.56 -15.50 -14.21
CA THR A 109 -3.99 -15.64 -14.49
C THR A 109 -4.83 -15.81 -13.21
N PHE A 110 -4.31 -16.59 -12.26
CA PHE A 110 -5.01 -16.90 -11.01
C PHE A 110 -4.58 -16.04 -9.82
N GLY A 111 -3.55 -15.21 -10.02
CA GLY A 111 -2.92 -14.44 -8.95
C GLY A 111 -1.84 -15.24 -8.22
N ASP A 112 -0.76 -14.56 -7.87
CA ASP A 112 0.33 -15.08 -7.06
C ASP A 112 0.58 -14.10 -5.92
N LYS A 113 0.11 -14.44 -4.74
CA LYS A 113 0.18 -13.58 -3.56
C LYS A 113 1.62 -13.22 -3.21
N GLY A 114 2.51 -14.21 -3.17
CA GLY A 114 3.92 -14.00 -2.82
C GLY A 114 4.62 -13.05 -3.78
N ALA A 115 4.43 -13.25 -5.08
CA ALA A 115 5.00 -12.37 -6.11
C ALA A 115 4.40 -10.96 -6.05
N ALA A 116 3.10 -10.84 -5.84
CA ALA A 116 2.43 -9.54 -5.70
C ALA A 116 2.94 -8.78 -4.48
N GLU A 117 3.16 -9.45 -3.36
CA GLU A 117 3.72 -8.85 -2.14
C GLU A 117 5.16 -8.37 -2.35
N LEU A 118 5.99 -9.11 -3.09
CA LEU A 118 7.35 -8.70 -3.43
C LEU A 118 7.35 -7.43 -4.29
N ILE A 119 6.45 -7.36 -5.26
CA ILE A 119 6.30 -6.18 -6.12
C ILE A 119 5.81 -4.99 -5.31
N LEU A 120 4.81 -5.19 -4.46
CA LEU A 120 4.30 -4.12 -3.59
C LEU A 120 5.39 -3.59 -2.66
N ALA A 121 6.26 -4.45 -2.13
CA ALA A 121 7.37 -4.03 -1.29
C ALA A 121 8.31 -3.04 -2.00
N LYS A 122 8.45 -3.15 -3.32
CA LYS A 122 9.23 -2.20 -4.12
C LYS A 122 8.48 -0.89 -4.39
N LEU A 123 7.16 -0.95 -4.48
CA LEU A 123 6.31 0.23 -4.70
C LEU A 123 6.11 1.05 -3.42
N LYS A 124 5.98 0.37 -2.30
CA LYS A 124 5.55 0.94 -1.02
C LYS A 124 6.29 2.21 -0.57
N PRO A 125 7.62 2.30 -0.68
CA PRO A 125 8.34 3.52 -0.28
C PRO A 125 7.91 4.78 -1.02
N ASN A 126 7.31 4.65 -2.20
CA ASN A 126 6.91 5.77 -3.04
C ASN A 126 5.38 6.01 -3.05
N LEU A 127 4.63 5.08 -2.53
CA LEU A 127 3.17 5.21 -2.42
C LEU A 127 2.82 6.05 -1.18
#